data_7ec9ca2739781ba848b812f3e262efcc
#
_entry.id   7ec9ca2739781ba848b812f3e262efcc
#
_cell.length_a   1.000
_cell.length_b   1.000
_cell.length_c   1.000
_cell.angle_alpha   90.00
_cell.angle_beta   90.00
_cell.angle_gamma   90.00
#
_symmetry.space_group_name_H-M   'P 1'
#
loop_
_entity.id
_entity.type
_entity.pdbx_description
1 polymer ?
#
loop_
_entity_poly.entity_id
_entity_poly.type
_entity_poly.pdbx_seq_one_letter_code
_entity_poly.pdbx_strand_id
1 'polypeptide(L)'
;GVRFPQGPPFMPYFVYMLLSKYKSKFISYVGYTNNLKKRLILHNTSKGAKFTKGKKWKIIYMKKFLTKSEAMRDEYILKKDYKLRKTIKSNFLKK
;
A
#
# COMPACT_ATOMS: atom_id res chain seq x y z
N GLY A 1 -16.66 2.63 -18.97
CA GLY A 1 -15.78 2.85 -17.85
C GLY A 1 -15.83 1.72 -16.84
N VAL A 2 -14.92 1.75 -15.94
CA VAL A 2 -14.87 0.74 -14.89
C VAL A 2 -16.01 0.98 -13.92
N ARG A 3 -16.77 -0.05 -13.66
CA ARG A 3 -17.85 0.02 -12.72
C ARG A 3 -17.42 -0.58 -11.40
N PHE A 4 -17.43 0.23 -10.37
CA PHE A 4 -17.08 -0.25 -9.03
C PHE A 4 -18.33 -0.80 -8.35
N PRO A 5 -18.19 -1.90 -7.61
CA PRO A 5 -19.32 -2.42 -6.84
C PRO A 5 -19.85 -1.37 -5.88
N GLN A 6 -21.16 -1.30 -5.76
CA GLN A 6 -21.84 -0.35 -4.88
C GLN A 6 -22.32 -1.07 -3.63
N GLY A 7 -21.87 -0.60 -2.49
CA GLY A 7 -22.30 -1.11 -1.21
C GLY A 7 -21.78 -2.50 -0.86
N PRO A 8 -22.04 -2.97 0.39
CA PRO A 8 -21.66 -4.29 0.81
C PRO A 8 -22.45 -5.35 0.02
N PRO A 9 -21.86 -6.57 -0.13
CA PRO A 9 -20.60 -7.03 0.42
C PRO A 9 -19.40 -6.74 -0.48
N PHE A 10 -19.56 -5.94 -1.53
CA PHE A 10 -18.56 -5.79 -2.58
C PHE A 10 -17.63 -4.59 -2.37
N MET A 11 -17.19 -4.39 -1.15
CA MET A 11 -16.19 -3.38 -0.86
C MET A 11 -14.86 -4.10 -0.61
N PRO A 12 -14.04 -4.25 -1.65
CA PRO A 12 -12.79 -4.98 -1.49
C PRO A 12 -11.80 -4.22 -0.63
N TYR A 13 -10.86 -4.95 -0.06
CA TYR A 13 -9.75 -4.39 0.65
C TYR A 13 -8.48 -4.62 -0.13
N PHE A 14 -7.52 -3.74 0.05
CA PHE A 14 -6.25 -3.81 -0.66
C PHE A 14 -5.11 -3.79 0.33
N VAL A 15 -4.16 -4.69 0.13
CA VAL A 15 -2.85 -4.58 0.77
C VAL A 15 -1.97 -3.85 -0.24
N TYR A 16 -1.23 -2.87 0.23
CA TYR A 16 -0.42 -2.04 -0.66
C TYR A 16 0.96 -1.83 -0.07
N MET A 17 1.90 -1.55 -0.96
CA MET A 17 3.25 -1.17 -0.55
C MET A 17 3.60 0.14 -1.24
N LEU A 18 4.06 1.10 -0.46
CA LEU A 18 4.45 2.41 -0.94
C LEU A 18 5.96 2.53 -0.94
N LEU A 19 6.48 3.34 -1.85
CA LEU A 19 7.91 3.63 -1.92
C LEU A 19 8.11 5.14 -1.93
N SER A 20 9.10 5.59 -1.18
CA SER A 20 9.49 6.99 -1.15
C SER A 20 11.00 7.09 -1.19
N LYS A 21 11.52 8.06 -1.92
CA LYS A 21 12.94 8.39 -1.87
C LYS A 21 13.11 9.51 -0.85
N TYR A 22 13.83 9.25 0.22
CA TYR A 22 14.02 10.19 1.30
C TYR A 22 15.49 10.24 1.69
N LYS A 23 16.11 11.41 1.57
CA LYS A 23 17.53 11.61 1.91
C LYS A 23 18.44 10.56 1.25
N SER A 24 18.29 10.38 -0.04
CA SER A 24 19.10 9.46 -0.86
C SER A 24 18.86 7.97 -0.58
N LYS A 25 17.84 7.64 0.21
CA LYS A 25 17.46 6.25 0.49
C LYS A 25 16.05 5.99 0.00
N PHE A 26 15.81 4.73 -0.38
CA PHE A 26 14.45 4.29 -0.70
C PHE A 26 13.87 3.58 0.51
N ILE A 27 12.76 4.12 0.99
CA ILE A 27 12.06 3.55 2.12
C ILE A 27 10.67 3.10 1.68
N SER A 28 10.13 2.12 2.36
CA SER A 28 8.84 1.54 2.00
C SER A 28 7.89 1.51 3.19
N TYR A 29 6.60 1.44 2.88
CA TYR A 29 5.55 1.35 3.87
C TYR A 29 4.49 0.36 3.38
N VAL A 30 4.05 -0.53 4.25
CA VAL A 30 3.02 -1.53 3.94
C VAL A 30 1.78 -1.21 4.75
N GLY A 31 0.61 -1.26 4.11
CA GLY A 31 -0.65 -1.03 4.80
C GLY A 31 -1.79 -1.73 4.09
N TYR A 32 -3.00 -1.57 4.63
CA TYR A 32 -4.19 -2.03 3.95
C TYR A 32 -5.27 -0.97 4.04
N THR A 33 -6.20 -1.00 3.08
CA THR A 33 -7.26 0.01 3.01
C THR A 33 -8.38 -0.51 2.13
N ASN A 34 -9.57 0.04 2.30
CA ASN A 34 -10.67 -0.21 1.37
C ASN A 34 -10.75 0.89 0.29
N ASN A 35 -9.85 1.85 0.30
CA ASN A 35 -9.84 2.93 -0.68
C ASN A 35 -8.41 3.39 -0.93
N LEU A 36 -7.76 2.78 -1.93
CA LEU A 36 -6.35 3.06 -2.24
C LEU A 36 -6.09 4.51 -2.59
N LYS A 37 -6.94 5.09 -3.43
CA LYS A 37 -6.75 6.47 -3.88
C LYS A 37 -6.78 7.44 -2.72
N LYS A 38 -7.79 7.31 -1.87
CA LYS A 38 -7.95 8.18 -0.70
C LYS A 38 -6.78 8.00 0.27
N ARG A 39 -6.38 6.74 0.49
CA ARG A 39 -5.28 6.45 1.43
C ARG A 39 -3.96 7.01 0.95
N LEU A 40 -3.68 6.90 -0.35
CA LEU A 40 -2.46 7.46 -0.92
C LEU A 40 -2.43 8.99 -0.74
N ILE A 41 -3.56 9.65 -0.97
CA ILE A 41 -3.66 11.09 -0.75
C ILE A 41 -3.36 11.43 0.70
N LEU A 42 -3.90 10.67 1.65
CA LEU A 42 -3.66 10.90 3.06
C LEU A 42 -2.17 10.77 3.41
N HIS A 43 -1.50 9.73 2.88
CA HIS A 43 -0.07 9.57 3.11
C HIS A 43 0.73 10.73 2.52
N ASN A 44 0.39 11.17 1.32
CA ASN A 44 1.11 12.25 0.65
C ASN A 44 0.82 13.64 1.20
N THR A 45 -0.25 13.77 1.99
CA THR A 45 -0.58 15.03 2.66
C THR A 45 -0.27 15.00 4.15
N SER A 46 0.52 14.04 4.59
CA SER A 46 0.96 13.88 5.98
C SER A 46 -0.18 13.62 6.96
N LYS A 47 -1.30 13.07 6.46
CA LYS A 47 -2.48 12.73 7.27
C LYS A 47 -2.73 11.24 7.36
N GLY A 48 -1.79 10.44 6.85
CA GLY A 48 -1.84 8.99 6.97
C GLY A 48 -1.16 8.52 8.24
N ALA A 49 -0.28 7.52 8.10
CA ALA A 49 0.46 7.01 9.24
C ALA A 49 1.55 7.99 9.67
N LYS A 50 1.95 7.90 10.93
CA LYS A 50 3.00 8.74 11.48
C LYS A 50 4.31 8.59 10.70
N PHE A 51 4.65 7.36 10.33
CA PHE A 51 5.86 7.06 9.56
C PHE A 51 5.88 7.74 8.20
N THR A 52 4.71 7.96 7.59
CA THR A 52 4.64 8.51 6.23
C THR A 52 4.64 10.03 6.17
N LYS A 53 4.62 10.72 7.29
CA LYS A 53 4.61 12.17 7.33
C LYS A 53 5.84 12.78 6.65
N GLY A 54 5.61 13.85 5.91
CA GLY A 54 6.69 14.63 5.32
C GLY A 54 7.38 13.98 4.13
N LYS A 55 6.79 12.93 3.57
CA LYS A 55 7.39 12.18 2.46
C LYS A 55 6.42 12.06 1.30
N LYS A 56 6.95 11.86 0.11
CA LYS A 56 6.17 11.65 -1.11
C LYS A 56 6.18 10.18 -1.46
N TRP A 57 5.00 9.59 -1.60
CA TRP A 57 4.83 8.14 -1.74
C TRP A 57 4.24 7.74 -3.09
N LYS A 58 4.71 6.63 -3.63
CA LYS A 58 4.14 5.97 -4.82
C LYS A 58 3.73 4.56 -4.46
N ILE A 59 2.62 4.09 -5.02
CA ILE A 59 2.21 2.70 -4.87
C ILE A 59 3.05 1.85 -5.81
N ILE A 60 3.77 0.87 -5.28
CA ILE A 60 4.60 -0.04 -6.09
C ILE A 60 4.07 -1.46 -6.07
N TYR A 61 3.06 -1.75 -5.24
CA TYR A 61 2.47 -3.07 -5.13
C TYR A 61 1.08 -2.94 -4.53
N MET A 62 0.15 -3.73 -5.07
CA MET A 62 -1.16 -3.84 -4.44
C MET A 62 -1.76 -5.21 -4.72
N LYS A 63 -2.54 -5.72 -3.76
CA LYS A 63 -3.26 -6.97 -3.89
C LYS A 63 -4.65 -6.81 -3.31
N LYS A 64 -5.65 -7.30 -4.04
CA LYS A 64 -7.05 -7.16 -3.67
C LYS A 64 -7.53 -8.37 -2.88
N PHE A 65 -8.32 -8.11 -1.85
CA PHE A 65 -8.94 -9.13 -1.03
C PHE A 65 -10.42 -8.84 -0.87
N LEU A 66 -11.22 -9.87 -0.71
CA LEU A 66 -12.66 -9.70 -0.55
C LEU A 66 -13.06 -9.32 0.87
N THR A 67 -12.23 -9.66 1.85
CA THR A 67 -12.54 -9.36 3.25
C THR A 67 -11.42 -8.61 3.92
N LYS A 68 -11.80 -7.85 4.96
CA LYS A 68 -10.84 -7.13 5.77
C LYS A 68 -9.88 -8.09 6.49
N SER A 69 -10.41 -9.21 6.96
CA SER A 69 -9.63 -10.21 7.68
C SER A 69 -8.49 -10.76 6.82
N GLU A 70 -8.79 -11.08 5.56
CA GLU A 70 -7.78 -11.55 4.63
C GLU A 70 -6.71 -10.50 4.35
N ALA A 71 -7.14 -9.26 4.17
CA ALA A 71 -6.21 -8.16 3.92
C ALA A 71 -5.29 -7.93 5.11
N MET A 72 -5.84 -7.95 6.31
CA MET A 72 -5.05 -7.77 7.53
C MET A 72 -4.00 -8.87 7.69
N ARG A 73 -4.38 -10.11 7.38
CA ARG A 73 -3.45 -11.23 7.44
C ARG A 73 -2.31 -11.06 6.43
N ASP A 74 -2.66 -10.71 5.19
CA ASP A 74 -1.65 -10.54 4.15
C ASP A 74 -0.73 -9.36 4.44
N GLU A 75 -1.29 -8.27 4.96
CA GLU A 75 -0.49 -7.12 5.37
C GLU A 75 0.55 -7.51 6.42
N TYR A 76 0.13 -8.29 7.40
CA TYR A 76 1.01 -8.76 8.46
C TYR A 76 2.15 -9.62 7.87
N ILE A 77 1.79 -10.55 6.99
CA ILE A 77 2.76 -11.43 6.34
C ILE A 77 3.75 -10.61 5.52
N LEU A 78 3.25 -9.67 4.74
CA LEU A 78 4.11 -8.84 3.88
C LEU A 78 5.07 -7.99 4.73
N LYS A 79 4.61 -7.46 5.85
CA LYS A 79 5.47 -6.70 6.76
C LYS A 79 6.61 -7.53 7.32
N LYS A 80 6.39 -8.83 7.51
CA LYS A 80 7.40 -9.75 8.03
C LYS A 80 8.32 -10.31 6.95
N ASP A 81 7.88 -10.30 5.70
CA ASP A 81 8.62 -10.91 4.60
C ASP A 81 9.57 -9.90 3.96
N TYR A 82 10.72 -9.72 4.59
CA TYR A 82 11.73 -8.79 4.12
C TYR A 82 12.20 -9.10 2.69
N LYS A 83 12.37 -10.39 2.37
CA LYS A 83 12.84 -10.79 1.04
C LYS A 83 11.84 -10.42 -0.04
N LEU A 84 10.56 -10.65 0.21
CA LEU A 84 9.53 -10.30 -0.75
C LEU A 84 9.46 -8.80 -0.95
N ARG A 85 9.48 -8.01 0.12
CA ARG A 85 9.47 -6.57 0.01
C ARG A 85 10.66 -6.04 -0.78
N LYS A 86 11.83 -6.61 -0.55
CA LYS A 86 13.04 -6.25 -1.28
C LYS A 86 12.91 -6.56 -2.77
N THR A 87 12.32 -7.70 -3.11
CA THR A 87 12.09 -8.10 -4.50
C THR A 87 11.12 -7.13 -5.18
N ILE A 88 10.01 -6.81 -4.53
CA ILE A 88 9.02 -5.86 -5.08
C ILE A 88 9.68 -4.51 -5.36
N LYS A 89 10.43 -4.00 -4.40
CA LYS A 89 11.12 -2.72 -4.53
C LYS A 89 12.14 -2.74 -5.67
N SER A 90 12.94 -3.79 -5.73
CA SER A 90 13.96 -3.93 -6.75
C SER A 90 13.36 -4.02 -8.15
N ASN A 91 12.28 -4.79 -8.32
CA ASN A 91 11.61 -4.93 -9.60
C ASN A 91 11.02 -3.59 -10.06
N PHE A 92 10.47 -2.82 -9.14
CA PHE A 92 9.93 -1.50 -9.47
C PHE A 92 11.04 -0.56 -9.94
N LEU A 93 12.18 -0.56 -9.25
CA LEU A 93 13.28 0.35 -9.55
C LEU A 93 14.05 0.00 -10.83
N LYS A 94 13.90 -1.22 -11.33
CA LYS A 94 14.52 -1.65 -12.58
C LYS A 94 13.80 -1.17 -13.83
N LYS A 95 12.60 -0.69 -13.70
CA LYS A 95 11.82 -0.25 -14.87
C LYS A 95 12.29 1.08 -15.42
#